data_a7fe66ca09221313ca80bf389ae865d4
#
_entry.id   a7fe66ca09221313ca80bf389ae865d4
#
_cell.length_a   1.000
_cell.length_b   1.000
_cell.length_c   1.000
_cell.angle_alpha   90.00
_cell.angle_beta   90.00
_cell.angle_gamma   90.00
#
_symmetry.space_group_name_H-M   'P 1'
#
loop_
_entity.id
_entity.type
_entity.pdbx_description
1 polymer ?
#
loop_
_entity_poly.entity_id
_entity_poly.type
_entity_poly.pdbx_seq_one_letter_code
_entity_poly.pdbx_strand_id
1 'polypeptide(L)'
;MAAYELPDLPYDYAALEPHISGQIMELHHDKHHATYVKGLNTALEKLEEARATDSFDSVGGLEKNLAFNLGGHINHSVFWPNMSPQGGDKPVGDLASAIDEYFESFDKFRAHFEANATAIQGSGWSMLVWDTLGQRLNIVQLYDQQSNLPLAQIPIVLLDMWEHAFYLQYKNVKADYAKAWWNVVNWADAQARFSAARAQTAGLIAPQ
;
A
#
# COMPACT_ATOMS: atom_id res chain seq x y z
N MET A 1 18.26 1.73 19.42
CA MET A 1 17.37 0.57 19.08
C MET A 1 16.67 0.92 17.77
N ALA A 2 16.48 -0.07 16.88
CA ALA A 2 15.74 0.15 15.65
C ALA A 2 14.32 0.66 15.98
N ALA A 3 13.87 1.71 15.27
CA ALA A 3 12.54 2.29 15.50
C ALA A 3 11.43 1.47 14.82
N TYR A 4 11.79 0.70 13.77
CA TYR A 4 10.86 -0.11 12.97
C TYR A 4 11.40 -1.52 12.79
N GLU A 5 10.49 -2.48 12.73
CA GLU A 5 10.79 -3.90 12.53
C GLU A 5 9.99 -4.44 11.35
N LEU A 6 10.53 -5.48 10.69
CA LEU A 6 9.80 -6.18 9.64
C LEU A 6 8.68 -7.01 10.28
N PRO A 7 7.40 -6.77 9.96
CA PRO A 7 6.31 -7.59 10.49
C PRO A 7 6.33 -8.97 9.83
N ASP A 8 5.95 -10.01 10.57
CA ASP A 8 5.74 -11.34 10.01
C ASP A 8 4.59 -11.36 8.99
N LEU A 9 4.68 -12.25 8.00
CA LEU A 9 3.54 -12.54 7.13
C LEU A 9 2.43 -13.26 7.91
N PRO A 10 1.14 -12.93 7.69
CA PRO A 10 0.04 -13.61 8.36
C PRO A 10 -0.29 -15.01 7.78
N TYR A 11 0.48 -15.48 6.79
CA TYR A 11 0.31 -16.75 6.09
C TYR A 11 1.65 -17.21 5.47
N ASP A 12 1.74 -18.48 5.08
CA ASP A 12 2.91 -19.06 4.42
C ASP A 12 3.14 -18.44 3.03
N TYR A 13 4.38 -18.39 2.55
CA TYR A 13 4.71 -17.83 1.23
C TYR A 13 3.86 -18.40 0.09
N ALA A 14 3.62 -19.72 0.07
CA ALA A 14 2.84 -20.37 -0.98
C ALA A 14 1.31 -20.27 -0.80
N ALA A 15 0.83 -19.64 0.28
CA ALA A 15 -0.59 -19.64 0.60
C ALA A 15 -1.48 -18.90 -0.41
N LEU A 16 -0.90 -17.98 -1.20
CA LEU A 16 -1.63 -17.21 -2.21
C LEU A 16 -1.58 -17.85 -3.61
N GLU A 17 -0.95 -19.01 -3.76
CA GLU A 17 -0.95 -19.73 -5.04
C GLU A 17 -2.37 -20.21 -5.42
N PRO A 18 -2.67 -20.26 -6.71
CA PRO A 18 -1.82 -20.01 -7.87
C PRO A 18 -1.74 -18.52 -8.28
N HIS A 19 -2.32 -17.60 -7.52
CA HIS A 19 -2.51 -16.20 -7.89
C HIS A 19 -1.23 -15.39 -7.70
N ILE A 20 -0.46 -15.63 -6.65
CA ILE A 20 0.87 -15.06 -6.39
C ILE A 20 1.76 -16.20 -5.93
N SER A 21 2.89 -16.43 -6.62
CA SER A 21 3.78 -17.54 -6.31
C SER A 21 4.53 -17.35 -4.99
N GLY A 22 4.80 -18.47 -4.29
CA GLY A 22 5.58 -18.44 -3.05
C GLY A 22 6.96 -17.83 -3.24
N GLN A 23 7.60 -18.03 -4.40
CA GLN A 23 8.88 -17.39 -4.74
C GLN A 23 8.78 -15.86 -4.74
N ILE A 24 7.72 -15.30 -5.33
CA ILE A 24 7.49 -13.84 -5.30
C ILE A 24 7.29 -13.39 -3.86
N MET A 25 6.45 -14.09 -3.07
CA MET A 25 6.15 -13.71 -1.68
C MET A 25 7.40 -13.69 -0.80
N GLU A 26 8.27 -14.72 -0.90
CA GLU A 26 9.53 -14.77 -0.16
C GLU A 26 10.47 -13.61 -0.53
N LEU A 27 10.70 -13.37 -1.82
CA LEU A 27 11.54 -12.27 -2.27
C LEU A 27 10.97 -10.91 -1.90
N HIS A 28 9.68 -10.74 -2.06
CA HIS A 28 8.97 -9.49 -1.84
C HIS A 28 8.99 -9.09 -0.35
N HIS A 29 8.78 -10.06 0.56
CA HIS A 29 8.83 -9.84 2.00
C HIS A 29 10.26 -9.78 2.50
N ASP A 30 11.07 -10.84 2.33
CA ASP A 30 12.36 -11.01 2.99
C ASP A 30 13.49 -10.16 2.38
N LYS A 31 13.31 -9.67 1.15
CA LYS A 31 14.31 -8.83 0.49
C LYS A 31 13.81 -7.40 0.30
N HIS A 32 12.69 -7.19 -0.40
CA HIS A 32 12.23 -5.83 -0.70
C HIS A 32 11.71 -5.12 0.55
N HIS A 33 10.74 -5.68 1.28
CA HIS A 33 10.21 -5.05 2.49
C HIS A 33 11.30 -4.93 3.58
N ALA A 34 12.08 -5.97 3.82
CA ALA A 34 13.21 -5.92 4.75
C ALA A 34 14.21 -4.79 4.42
N THR A 35 14.46 -4.53 3.13
CA THR A 35 15.33 -3.44 2.68
C THR A 35 14.74 -2.07 2.99
N TYR A 36 13.44 -1.87 2.82
CA TYR A 36 12.77 -0.63 3.22
C TYR A 36 12.84 -0.39 4.72
N VAL A 37 12.61 -1.41 5.55
CA VAL A 37 12.76 -1.29 7.01
C VAL A 37 14.19 -0.90 7.41
N LYS A 38 15.19 -1.55 6.81
CA LYS A 38 16.60 -1.20 7.04
C LYS A 38 16.92 0.22 6.60
N GLY A 39 16.48 0.62 5.41
CA GLY A 39 16.72 1.96 4.87
C GLY A 39 16.06 3.05 5.70
N LEU A 40 14.84 2.79 6.20
CA LEU A 40 14.10 3.67 7.09
C LEU A 40 14.86 3.91 8.42
N ASN A 41 15.27 2.84 9.10
CA ASN A 41 16.03 2.96 10.35
C ASN A 41 17.36 3.70 10.12
N THR A 42 18.07 3.39 9.02
CA THR A 42 19.31 4.10 8.66
C THR A 42 19.08 5.59 8.40
N ALA A 43 17.99 5.97 7.75
CA ALA A 43 17.67 7.38 7.52
C ALA A 43 17.38 8.13 8.83
N LEU A 44 16.66 7.50 9.76
CA LEU A 44 16.39 8.08 11.09
C LEU A 44 17.66 8.25 11.91
N GLU A 45 18.54 7.23 11.95
CA GLU A 45 19.83 7.30 12.65
C GLU A 45 20.71 8.45 12.11
N LYS A 46 20.80 8.59 10.79
CA LYS A 46 21.56 9.68 10.16
C LYS A 46 20.96 11.06 10.40
N LEU A 47 19.64 11.19 10.44
CA LEU A 47 18.96 12.43 10.80
C LEU A 47 19.21 12.79 12.29
N GLU A 48 19.27 11.81 13.16
CA GLU A 48 19.63 12.01 14.57
C GLU A 48 21.09 12.48 14.72
N GLU A 49 22.02 11.84 13.99
CA GLU A 49 23.43 12.25 13.94
C GLU A 49 23.58 13.68 13.40
N ALA A 50 22.89 14.03 12.33
CA ALA A 50 22.91 15.38 11.76
C ALA A 50 22.48 16.45 12.78
N ARG A 51 21.45 16.17 13.56
CA ARG A 51 21.01 17.05 14.66
C ARG A 51 22.04 17.12 15.80
N ALA A 52 22.64 16.00 16.16
CA ALA A 52 23.62 15.94 17.25
C ALA A 52 24.93 16.70 16.94
N THR A 53 25.26 16.81 15.66
CA THR A 53 26.51 17.44 15.16
C THR A 53 26.27 18.82 14.51
N ASP A 54 25.05 19.35 14.51
CA ASP A 54 24.64 20.58 13.78
C ASP A 54 25.06 20.55 12.30
N SER A 55 25.07 19.36 11.66
CA SER A 55 25.52 19.15 10.28
C SER A 55 24.31 18.84 9.38
N PHE A 56 23.77 19.85 8.69
CA PHE A 56 22.53 19.73 7.90
C PHE A 56 22.73 19.72 6.38
N ASP A 57 23.96 19.67 5.88
CA ASP A 57 24.25 19.73 4.43
C ASP A 57 23.59 18.61 3.62
N SER A 58 23.39 17.43 4.23
CA SER A 58 22.77 16.26 3.59
C SER A 58 21.29 16.04 3.93
N VAL A 59 20.68 16.92 4.74
CA VAL A 59 19.34 16.68 5.32
C VAL A 59 18.27 16.46 4.25
N GLY A 60 18.29 17.22 3.16
CA GLY A 60 17.30 17.03 2.08
C GLY A 60 17.36 15.66 1.41
N GLY A 61 18.56 15.08 1.28
CA GLY A 61 18.74 13.71 0.80
C GLY A 61 18.26 12.66 1.81
N LEU A 62 18.52 12.90 3.10
CA LEU A 62 18.09 12.01 4.19
C LEU A 62 16.57 12.00 4.34
N GLU A 63 15.91 13.15 4.26
CA GLU A 63 14.44 13.27 4.32
C GLU A 63 13.78 12.61 3.11
N LYS A 64 14.36 12.73 1.91
CA LYS A 64 13.89 12.01 0.72
C LYS A 64 14.01 10.49 0.90
N ASN A 65 15.12 10.00 1.43
CA ASN A 65 15.32 8.59 1.74
C ASN A 65 14.37 8.11 2.83
N LEU A 66 14.12 8.93 3.85
CA LEU A 66 13.13 8.65 4.89
C LEU A 66 11.75 8.47 4.27
N ALA A 67 11.28 9.43 3.47
CA ALA A 67 9.95 9.36 2.83
C ALA A 67 9.80 8.11 1.95
N PHE A 68 10.82 7.79 1.15
CA PHE A 68 10.80 6.60 0.28
C PHE A 68 10.73 5.29 1.09
N ASN A 69 11.61 5.12 2.07
CA ASN A 69 11.70 3.87 2.83
C ASN A 69 10.52 3.72 3.82
N LEU A 70 10.07 4.82 4.45
CA LEU A 70 8.88 4.80 5.30
C LEU A 70 7.63 4.48 4.48
N GLY A 71 7.48 5.10 3.31
CA GLY A 71 6.40 4.76 2.38
C GLY A 71 6.43 3.30 1.98
N GLY A 72 7.61 2.76 1.63
CA GLY A 72 7.78 1.35 1.33
C GLY A 72 7.38 0.45 2.49
N HIS A 73 7.83 0.76 3.70
CA HIS A 73 7.44 -0.01 4.89
C HIS A 73 5.93 0.04 5.15
N ILE A 74 5.31 1.22 5.11
CA ILE A 74 3.87 1.38 5.32
C ILE A 74 3.06 0.61 4.27
N ASN A 75 3.37 0.81 2.99
CA ASN A 75 2.64 0.19 1.89
C ASN A 75 2.66 -1.35 2.01
N HIS A 76 3.83 -1.94 2.24
CA HIS A 76 3.97 -3.39 2.40
C HIS A 76 3.31 -3.91 3.68
N SER A 77 3.40 -3.17 4.80
CA SER A 77 2.73 -3.54 6.06
C SER A 77 1.20 -3.55 5.94
N VAL A 78 0.64 -2.75 5.05
CA VAL A 78 -0.79 -2.80 4.70
C VAL A 78 -1.07 -3.90 3.67
N PHE A 79 -0.20 -4.10 2.68
CA PHE A 79 -0.39 -5.03 1.58
C PHE A 79 -0.50 -6.50 2.04
N TRP A 80 0.33 -6.93 3.01
CA TRP A 80 0.29 -8.31 3.49
C TRP A 80 -1.06 -8.71 4.07
N PRO A 81 -1.64 -8.03 5.09
CA PRO A 81 -2.96 -8.37 5.61
C PRO A 81 -4.12 -8.04 4.65
N ASN A 82 -3.90 -7.15 3.66
CA ASN A 82 -4.88 -6.90 2.58
C ASN A 82 -5.08 -8.10 1.65
N MET A 83 -4.23 -9.13 1.77
CA MET A 83 -4.39 -10.40 1.05
C MET A 83 -4.64 -11.56 2.01
N SER A 84 -5.33 -12.59 1.53
CA SER A 84 -5.65 -13.81 2.29
C SER A 84 -5.83 -14.99 1.35
N PRO A 85 -5.40 -16.20 1.75
CA PRO A 85 -5.74 -17.43 1.03
C PRO A 85 -7.25 -17.74 1.03
N GLN A 86 -8.03 -17.10 1.91
CA GLN A 86 -9.49 -17.15 1.93
C GLN A 86 -10.10 -15.85 1.37
N GLY A 87 -9.30 -15.05 0.64
CA GLY A 87 -9.73 -13.80 0.02
C GLY A 87 -10.58 -14.00 -1.22
N GLY A 88 -10.82 -12.91 -1.92
CA GLY A 88 -11.65 -12.89 -3.14
C GLY A 88 -13.06 -12.40 -2.89
N ASP A 89 -13.97 -12.77 -3.78
CA ASP A 89 -15.37 -12.33 -3.76
C ASP A 89 -15.55 -10.80 -3.78
N LYS A 90 -16.52 -10.28 -3.04
CA LYS A 90 -16.87 -8.85 -2.96
C LYS A 90 -16.91 -8.40 -1.49
N PRO A 91 -16.66 -7.11 -1.21
CA PRO A 91 -16.86 -6.58 0.13
C PRO A 91 -18.33 -6.69 0.55
N VAL A 92 -18.54 -6.68 1.87
CA VAL A 92 -19.87 -6.63 2.50
C VAL A 92 -19.91 -5.47 3.50
N GLY A 93 -21.09 -5.12 4.00
CA GLY A 93 -21.27 -4.11 5.04
C GLY A 93 -20.98 -2.68 4.56
N ASP A 94 -20.43 -1.87 5.46
CA ASP A 94 -20.25 -0.42 5.22
C ASP A 94 -19.32 -0.11 4.05
N LEU A 95 -18.26 -0.90 3.87
CA LEU A 95 -17.34 -0.70 2.76
C LEU A 95 -18.03 -0.98 1.42
N ALA A 96 -18.86 -2.03 1.33
CA ALA A 96 -19.62 -2.31 0.12
C ALA A 96 -20.57 -1.15 -0.21
N SER A 97 -21.32 -0.66 0.79
CA SER A 97 -22.21 0.49 0.65
C SER A 97 -21.49 1.75 0.19
N ALA A 98 -20.31 2.03 0.75
CA ALA A 98 -19.50 3.18 0.35
C ALA A 98 -18.95 3.01 -1.08
N ILE A 99 -18.54 1.79 -1.48
CA ILE A 99 -18.12 1.53 -2.86
C ILE A 99 -19.28 1.79 -3.83
N ASP A 100 -20.48 1.31 -3.52
CA ASP A 100 -21.65 1.56 -4.37
C ASP A 100 -22.02 3.06 -4.41
N GLU A 101 -21.87 3.78 -3.29
CA GLU A 101 -22.12 5.23 -3.23
C GLU A 101 -21.14 6.02 -4.10
N TYR A 102 -19.84 5.76 -4.01
CA TYR A 102 -18.81 6.58 -4.67
C TYR A 102 -18.44 6.11 -6.08
N PHE A 103 -18.69 4.82 -6.40
CA PHE A 103 -18.33 4.23 -7.69
C PHE A 103 -19.52 3.62 -8.43
N GLU A 104 -20.75 3.80 -7.94
CA GLU A 104 -22.03 3.32 -8.47
C GLU A 104 -22.22 1.79 -8.40
N SER A 105 -21.16 1.00 -8.39
CA SER A 105 -21.19 -0.45 -8.18
C SER A 105 -19.80 -1.01 -7.96
N PHE A 106 -19.73 -2.22 -7.36
CA PHE A 106 -18.47 -2.94 -7.23
C PHE A 106 -17.81 -3.20 -8.59
N ASP A 107 -18.57 -3.51 -9.62
CA ASP A 107 -18.02 -3.82 -10.95
C ASP A 107 -17.39 -2.57 -11.60
N LYS A 108 -17.98 -1.39 -11.42
CA LYS A 108 -17.39 -0.12 -11.87
C LYS A 108 -16.16 0.25 -11.04
N PHE A 109 -16.22 0.07 -9.73
CA PHE A 109 -15.07 0.23 -8.84
C PHE A 109 -13.91 -0.64 -9.29
N ARG A 110 -14.15 -1.94 -9.50
CA ARG A 110 -13.13 -2.90 -9.95
C ARG A 110 -12.52 -2.48 -11.29
N ALA A 111 -13.36 -2.15 -12.26
CA ALA A 111 -12.89 -1.70 -13.58
C ALA A 111 -12.04 -0.43 -13.49
N HIS A 112 -12.44 0.54 -12.65
CA HIS A 112 -11.68 1.76 -12.40
C HIS A 112 -10.34 1.45 -11.71
N PHE A 113 -10.33 0.58 -10.70
CA PHE A 113 -9.13 0.18 -9.98
C PHE A 113 -8.13 -0.57 -10.88
N GLU A 114 -8.61 -1.51 -11.72
CA GLU A 114 -7.78 -2.21 -12.70
C GLU A 114 -7.20 -1.26 -13.76
N ALA A 115 -8.00 -0.32 -14.27
CA ALA A 115 -7.52 0.71 -15.20
C ALA A 115 -6.46 1.61 -14.55
N ASN A 116 -6.69 2.03 -13.30
CA ASN A 116 -5.73 2.80 -12.51
C ASN A 116 -4.41 2.05 -12.31
N ALA A 117 -4.46 0.77 -11.93
CA ALA A 117 -3.29 -0.08 -11.72
C ALA A 117 -2.46 -0.26 -13.00
N THR A 118 -3.13 -0.60 -14.10
CA THR A 118 -2.45 -0.88 -15.39
C THR A 118 -1.90 0.37 -16.05
N ALA A 119 -2.44 1.56 -15.74
CA ALA A 119 -1.97 2.84 -16.25
C ALA A 119 -0.72 3.39 -15.55
N ILE A 120 -0.29 2.80 -14.42
CA ILE A 120 0.93 3.23 -13.73
C ILE A 120 2.13 3.07 -14.67
N GLN A 121 2.86 4.18 -14.87
CA GLN A 121 4.08 4.21 -15.67
C GLN A 121 5.29 4.06 -14.73
N GLY A 122 6.08 3.01 -14.92
CA GLY A 122 7.17 2.68 -14.00
C GLY A 122 6.66 1.97 -12.74
N SER A 123 7.26 2.28 -11.61
CA SER A 123 6.96 1.67 -10.33
C SER A 123 5.91 2.45 -9.55
N GLY A 124 5.00 1.75 -8.89
CA GLY A 124 3.98 2.41 -8.07
C GLY A 124 2.89 1.45 -7.58
N TRP A 125 1.84 2.02 -7.01
CA TRP A 125 0.73 1.32 -6.38
C TRP A 125 -0.61 1.87 -6.87
N SER A 126 -1.57 1.01 -7.06
CA SER A 126 -2.99 1.39 -7.16
C SER A 126 -3.62 1.26 -5.77
N MET A 127 -4.31 2.30 -5.34
CA MET A 127 -4.85 2.33 -3.97
C MET A 127 -6.30 2.78 -3.95
N LEU A 128 -7.13 2.07 -3.17
CA LEU A 128 -8.37 2.61 -2.62
C LEU A 128 -8.02 3.29 -1.30
N VAL A 129 -8.33 4.56 -1.18
CA VAL A 129 -8.00 5.37 0.00
C VAL A 129 -9.24 6.06 0.56
N TRP A 130 -9.21 6.33 1.87
CA TRP A 130 -10.17 7.22 2.53
C TRP A 130 -9.57 8.62 2.62
N ASP A 131 -10.23 9.58 2.01
CA ASP A 131 -9.92 11.00 2.15
C ASP A 131 -10.55 11.51 3.47
N THR A 132 -9.69 11.80 4.44
CA THR A 132 -10.16 12.25 5.77
C THR A 132 -10.74 13.65 5.78
N LEU A 133 -10.41 14.50 4.79
CA LEU A 133 -10.98 15.84 4.65
C LEU A 133 -12.33 15.80 3.92
N GLY A 134 -12.35 15.14 2.76
CA GLY A 134 -13.57 15.02 1.94
C GLY A 134 -14.56 13.96 2.44
N GLN A 135 -14.17 13.15 3.44
CA GLN A 135 -14.97 12.06 4.00
C GLN A 135 -15.52 11.13 2.92
N ARG A 136 -14.64 10.68 2.02
CA ARG A 136 -15.02 9.88 0.85
C ARG A 136 -13.94 8.89 0.44
N LEU A 137 -14.33 7.87 -0.33
CA LEU A 137 -13.40 6.96 -1.00
C LEU A 137 -12.88 7.57 -2.32
N ASN A 138 -11.59 7.40 -2.56
CA ASN A 138 -10.93 7.73 -3.83
C ASN A 138 -10.06 6.57 -4.30
N ILE A 139 -9.88 6.44 -5.62
CA ILE A 139 -8.84 5.61 -6.22
C ILE A 139 -7.71 6.54 -6.64
N VAL A 140 -6.49 6.21 -6.23
CA VAL A 140 -5.29 7.01 -6.52
C VAL A 140 -4.14 6.15 -7.02
N GLN A 141 -3.20 6.78 -7.75
CA GLN A 141 -1.89 6.20 -8.05
C GLN A 141 -0.87 6.77 -7.08
N LEU A 142 -0.08 5.91 -6.47
CA LEU A 142 1.12 6.28 -5.76
C LEU A 142 2.32 5.88 -6.62
N TYR A 143 3.17 6.84 -6.98
CA TYR A 143 4.42 6.55 -7.70
C TYR A 143 5.55 6.25 -6.73
N ASP A 144 6.41 5.33 -7.12
CA ASP A 144 7.43 4.75 -6.25
C ASP A 144 6.80 4.28 -4.92
N GLN A 145 7.22 4.82 -3.78
CA GLN A 145 6.69 4.45 -2.47
C GLN A 145 5.98 5.63 -1.77
N GLN A 146 6.09 6.88 -2.29
CA GLN A 146 5.67 8.08 -1.57
C GLN A 146 5.16 9.23 -2.45
N SER A 147 5.28 9.14 -3.77
CA SER A 147 4.99 10.28 -4.66
C SER A 147 3.57 10.23 -5.21
N ASN A 148 3.00 11.41 -5.54
CA ASN A 148 1.69 11.58 -6.16
C ASN A 148 0.48 11.24 -5.26
N LEU A 149 0.69 11.10 -3.96
CA LEU A 149 -0.40 10.88 -3.01
C LEU A 149 -0.73 12.19 -2.29
N PRO A 150 -1.99 12.66 -2.32
CA PRO A 150 -2.42 13.80 -1.51
C PRO A 150 -2.25 13.50 -0.02
N LEU A 151 -2.03 14.56 0.78
CA LEU A 151 -2.01 14.43 2.23
C LEU A 151 -3.38 13.97 2.75
N ALA A 152 -3.40 13.38 3.94
CA ALA A 152 -4.63 12.94 4.62
C ALA A 152 -5.39 11.80 3.93
N GLN A 153 -4.71 11.03 3.12
CA GLN A 153 -5.28 9.81 2.54
C GLN A 153 -4.87 8.60 3.39
N ILE A 154 -5.86 7.80 3.80
CA ILE A 154 -5.62 6.56 4.55
C ILE A 154 -5.82 5.37 3.62
N PRO A 155 -4.81 4.52 3.42
CA PRO A 155 -4.92 3.36 2.54
C PRO A 155 -5.88 2.31 3.11
N ILE A 156 -6.82 1.86 2.27
CA ILE A 156 -7.81 0.81 2.59
C ILE A 156 -7.46 -0.48 1.85
N VAL A 157 -7.23 -0.41 0.55
CA VAL A 157 -6.82 -1.54 -0.29
C VAL A 157 -5.70 -1.08 -1.21
N LEU A 158 -4.62 -1.87 -1.30
CA LEU A 158 -3.45 -1.56 -2.12
C LEU A 158 -3.11 -2.71 -3.05
N LEU A 159 -2.71 -2.38 -4.27
CA LEU A 159 -2.10 -3.32 -5.21
C LEU A 159 -0.73 -2.80 -5.63
N ASP A 160 0.30 -3.58 -5.36
CA ASP A 160 1.68 -3.28 -5.77
C ASP A 160 1.85 -3.52 -7.27
N MET A 161 2.24 -2.48 -8.00
CA MET A 161 2.50 -2.53 -9.45
C MET A 161 4.00 -2.35 -9.76
N TRP A 162 4.87 -2.46 -8.77
CA TRP A 162 6.30 -2.65 -8.99
C TRP A 162 6.55 -4.01 -9.68
N GLU A 163 7.48 -4.09 -10.61
CA GLU A 163 7.79 -5.34 -11.32
C GLU A 163 8.19 -6.48 -10.38
N HIS A 164 8.81 -6.18 -9.24
CA HIS A 164 9.14 -7.21 -8.25
C HIS A 164 7.93 -7.97 -7.69
N ALA A 165 6.74 -7.35 -7.72
CA ALA A 165 5.51 -7.98 -7.22
C ALA A 165 4.92 -9.00 -8.19
N PHE A 166 5.28 -8.95 -9.50
CA PHE A 166 4.60 -9.79 -10.49
C PHE A 166 5.49 -10.35 -11.61
N TYR A 167 6.66 -9.74 -11.91
CA TYR A 167 7.37 -10.02 -13.16
C TYR A 167 7.86 -11.47 -13.28
N LEU A 168 8.23 -12.12 -12.20
CA LEU A 168 8.66 -13.54 -12.22
C LEU A 168 7.56 -14.48 -12.70
N GLN A 169 6.31 -14.19 -12.44
CA GLN A 169 5.16 -15.02 -12.78
C GLN A 169 4.42 -14.53 -14.02
N TYR A 170 4.12 -13.24 -14.08
CA TYR A 170 3.27 -12.62 -15.11
C TYR A 170 4.05 -11.91 -16.22
N LYS A 171 5.39 -11.82 -16.12
CA LYS A 171 6.26 -11.16 -17.09
C LYS A 171 5.77 -9.72 -17.36
N ASN A 172 5.70 -9.34 -18.62
CA ASN A 172 5.21 -8.02 -19.04
C ASN A 172 3.69 -7.86 -19.06
N VAL A 173 2.92 -8.91 -18.70
CA VAL A 173 1.44 -8.88 -18.75
C VAL A 173 0.88 -8.49 -17.38
N LYS A 174 1.19 -7.27 -16.92
CA LYS A 174 0.77 -6.77 -15.60
C LYS A 174 -0.76 -6.75 -15.40
N ALA A 175 -1.54 -6.70 -16.49
CA ALA A 175 -3.00 -6.77 -16.40
C ALA A 175 -3.51 -8.13 -15.90
N ASP A 176 -2.79 -9.22 -16.21
CA ASP A 176 -3.16 -10.56 -15.71
C ASP A 176 -2.86 -10.70 -14.22
N TYR A 177 -1.77 -10.10 -13.75
CA TYR A 177 -1.49 -9.99 -12.31
C TYR A 177 -2.58 -9.20 -11.58
N ALA A 178 -2.97 -8.03 -12.08
CA ALA A 178 -4.02 -7.22 -11.48
C ALA A 178 -5.36 -7.98 -11.40
N LYS A 179 -5.70 -8.77 -12.43
CA LYS A 179 -6.89 -9.64 -12.43
C LYS A 179 -6.77 -10.81 -11.45
N ALA A 180 -5.59 -11.44 -11.36
CA ALA A 180 -5.38 -12.57 -10.47
C ALA A 180 -5.44 -12.15 -8.99
N TRP A 181 -4.92 -10.96 -8.67
CA TRP A 181 -4.90 -10.42 -7.32
C TRP A 181 -6.29 -10.30 -6.67
N TRP A 182 -7.35 -10.05 -7.44
CA TRP A 182 -8.72 -9.99 -6.88
C TRP A 182 -9.16 -11.27 -6.17
N ASN A 183 -8.58 -12.41 -6.52
CA ASN A 183 -8.90 -13.68 -5.88
C ASN A 183 -8.32 -13.83 -4.47
N VAL A 184 -7.43 -12.95 -4.07
CA VAL A 184 -6.76 -12.97 -2.75
C VAL A 184 -7.03 -11.74 -1.91
N VAL A 185 -7.83 -10.78 -2.39
CA VAL A 185 -8.18 -9.57 -1.62
C VAL A 185 -8.89 -9.95 -0.33
N ASN A 186 -8.36 -9.48 0.80
CA ASN A 186 -8.94 -9.67 2.12
C ASN A 186 -9.93 -8.54 2.45
N TRP A 187 -11.18 -8.72 2.06
CA TRP A 187 -12.22 -7.72 2.32
C TRP A 187 -12.53 -7.50 3.80
N ALA A 188 -12.24 -8.47 4.65
CA ALA A 188 -12.40 -8.29 6.11
C ALA A 188 -11.38 -7.30 6.68
N ASP A 189 -10.10 -7.37 6.24
CA ASP A 189 -9.09 -6.38 6.58
C ASP A 189 -9.44 -5.00 6.00
N ALA A 190 -9.84 -4.95 4.74
CA ALA A 190 -10.28 -3.70 4.09
C ALA A 190 -11.45 -3.03 4.83
N GLN A 191 -12.47 -3.81 5.25
CA GLN A 191 -13.58 -3.31 6.05
C GLN A 191 -13.13 -2.75 7.41
N ALA A 192 -12.23 -3.46 8.11
CA ALA A 192 -11.69 -3.02 9.39
C ALA A 192 -10.91 -1.70 9.24
N ARG A 193 -10.07 -1.58 8.20
CA ARG A 193 -9.35 -0.35 7.86
C ARG A 193 -10.29 0.80 7.53
N PHE A 194 -11.30 0.56 6.72
CA PHE A 194 -12.31 1.55 6.37
C PHE A 194 -13.05 2.07 7.61
N SER A 195 -13.47 1.18 8.50
CA SER A 195 -14.13 1.56 9.75
C SER A 195 -13.25 2.40 10.66
N ALA A 196 -11.96 2.03 10.79
CA ALA A 196 -10.97 2.79 11.56
C ALA A 196 -10.67 4.16 10.93
N ALA A 197 -10.54 4.21 9.59
CA ALA A 197 -10.24 5.43 8.86
C ALA A 197 -11.35 6.48 8.98
N ARG A 198 -12.62 6.06 8.90
CA ARG A 198 -13.78 6.95 9.07
C ARG A 198 -13.85 7.61 10.45
N ALA A 199 -13.31 6.98 11.47
CA ALA A 199 -13.26 7.52 12.82
C ALA A 199 -12.16 8.58 13.02
N GLN A 200 -11.22 8.71 12.04
CA GLN A 200 -10.11 9.65 12.13
C GLN A 200 -10.43 10.94 11.40
N THR A 201 -10.34 12.06 12.10
CA THR A 201 -10.44 13.40 11.49
C THR A 201 -9.07 14.04 11.27
N ALA A 202 -8.01 13.43 11.79
CA ALA A 202 -6.59 13.77 11.62
C ALA A 202 -6.23 15.27 11.79
N GLY A 203 -7.03 16.05 12.50
CA GLY A 203 -6.78 17.47 12.74
C GLY A 203 -6.78 18.36 11.46
N LEU A 204 -7.24 17.80 10.34
CA LEU A 204 -7.26 18.48 9.02
C LEU A 204 -8.62 19.12 8.70
N ILE A 205 -9.60 18.98 9.59
CA ILE A 205 -10.89 19.64 9.42
C ILE A 205 -10.66 21.13 9.72
N ALA A 206 -10.75 21.95 8.68
CA ALA A 206 -10.91 23.38 8.87
C ALA A 206 -12.22 23.62 9.59
N PRO A 207 -12.25 24.44 10.65
CA PRO A 207 -13.51 24.85 11.26
C PRO A 207 -14.38 25.48 10.15
N GLN A 208 -15.58 24.96 10.00
CA GLN A 208 -16.59 25.52 9.10
C GLN A 208 -17.16 26.79 9.68
#